data_708a853567aa639880964f235a2bd7c9
#
_entry.id   708a853567aa639880964f235a2bd7c9
#
_cell.length_a   1.000
_cell.length_b   1.000
_cell.length_c   1.000
_cell.angle_alpha   90.00
_cell.angle_beta   90.00
_cell.angle_gamma   90.00
#
_symmetry.space_group_name_H-M   'P 1'
#
loop_
_entity.id
_entity.type
_entity.pdbx_description
1 polymer ?
#
loop_
_entity_poly.entity_id
_entity_poly.type
_entity_poly.pdbx_seq_one_letter_code
_entity_poly.pdbx_strand_id
1 'polypeptide(L)'
;VGVSAFSDSPAQAAELPVIADYQGVDFTALMALEPDLVLAWGGGNKPQDIARLKSLGLEVYISQPQTLDDIGTELLEVAALTGQTDIGQTLVTGYRHELEQIKQQYQQLAPVKVFYYMWSQPLMTIGQGAWANKILASCGAESVFIDSPIDYPEVSVKQVLLRQPALLI
;
A
#
# COMPACT_ATOMS: atom_id res chain seq x y z
N VAL A 1 -8.01 15.54 10.81
CA VAL A 1 -7.83 17.00 10.78
C VAL A 1 -7.10 17.49 9.52
N GLY A 2 -6.25 16.67 8.91
CA GLY A 2 -5.56 16.96 7.66
C GLY A 2 -5.19 15.68 6.92
N VAL A 3 -5.01 15.76 5.60
CA VAL A 3 -4.76 14.61 4.71
C VAL A 3 -3.62 14.91 3.73
N SER A 4 -3.07 13.86 3.11
CA SER A 4 -2.19 14.02 1.95
C SER A 4 -3.00 14.33 0.69
N ALA A 5 -2.37 14.91 -0.32
CA ALA A 5 -2.97 15.11 -1.64
C ALA A 5 -3.48 13.75 -2.18
N PHE A 6 -4.60 13.79 -2.92
CA PHE A 6 -5.28 12.61 -3.46
C PHE A 6 -5.95 11.69 -2.42
N SER A 7 -6.14 12.15 -1.17
CA SER A 7 -6.97 11.46 -0.18
C SER A 7 -8.43 11.80 -0.42
N ASP A 8 -9.12 11.01 -1.22
CA ASP A 8 -10.49 11.23 -1.70
C ASP A 8 -11.51 10.20 -1.20
N SER A 9 -11.04 9.24 -0.43
CA SER A 9 -11.89 8.20 0.16
C SER A 9 -11.63 8.07 1.68
N PRO A 10 -12.69 8.08 2.52
CA PRO A 10 -14.09 8.38 2.18
C PRO A 10 -14.27 9.82 1.67
N ALA A 11 -15.40 10.14 1.02
CA ALA A 11 -15.63 11.44 0.38
C ALA A 11 -15.35 12.65 1.29
N GLN A 12 -15.58 12.51 2.60
CA GLN A 12 -15.29 13.54 3.60
C GLN A 12 -13.78 13.87 3.71
N ALA A 13 -12.91 12.96 3.29
CA ALA A 13 -11.46 13.22 3.32
C ALA A 13 -11.06 14.35 2.35
N ALA A 14 -11.77 14.50 1.23
CA ALA A 14 -11.53 15.55 0.24
C ALA A 14 -11.86 16.97 0.76
N GLU A 15 -12.62 17.07 1.85
CA GLU A 15 -12.98 18.34 2.50
C GLU A 15 -11.93 18.82 3.52
N LEU A 16 -10.95 17.96 3.84
CA LEU A 16 -9.92 18.26 4.83
C LEU A 16 -8.74 19.02 4.22
N PRO A 17 -8.05 19.85 5.03
CA PRO A 17 -6.83 20.52 4.58
C PRO A 17 -5.77 19.54 4.08
N VAL A 18 -5.19 19.83 2.93
CA VAL A 18 -4.06 19.08 2.38
C VAL A 18 -2.77 19.55 3.07
N ILE A 19 -2.09 18.63 3.75
CA ILE A 19 -0.86 18.90 4.53
C ILE A 19 0.39 18.23 3.96
N ALA A 20 0.26 17.44 2.92
CA ALA A 20 1.39 16.76 2.26
C ALA A 20 1.06 16.41 0.81
N ASP A 21 2.09 16.33 -0.02
CA ASP A 21 2.02 15.84 -1.40
C ASP A 21 3.30 15.06 -1.75
N TYR A 22 3.52 14.78 -3.06
CA TYR A 22 4.74 14.11 -3.54
C TYR A 22 6.02 14.94 -3.30
N GLN A 23 5.90 16.27 -3.06
CA GLN A 23 7.03 17.14 -2.71
C GLN A 23 7.40 17.07 -1.23
N GLY A 24 6.51 16.56 -0.38
CA GLY A 24 6.72 16.35 1.05
C GLY A 24 5.63 16.99 1.92
N VAL A 25 5.96 17.19 3.20
CA VAL A 25 5.04 17.71 4.22
C VAL A 25 5.08 19.23 4.27
N ASP A 26 3.93 19.88 4.23
CA ASP A 26 3.79 21.29 4.62
C ASP A 26 3.73 21.36 6.16
N PHE A 27 4.89 21.56 6.77
CA PHE A 27 5.04 21.63 8.23
C PHE A 27 4.29 22.81 8.85
N THR A 28 4.11 23.91 8.09
CA THR A 28 3.38 25.08 8.59
C THR A 28 1.90 24.76 8.68
N ALA A 29 1.33 24.21 7.63
CA ALA A 29 -0.08 23.79 7.61
C ALA A 29 -0.34 22.69 8.64
N LEU A 30 0.55 21.67 8.72
CA LEU A 30 0.40 20.58 9.68
C LEU A 30 0.42 21.07 11.13
N MET A 31 1.38 21.91 11.51
CA MET A 31 1.49 22.42 12.87
C MET A 31 0.32 23.35 13.25
N ALA A 32 -0.27 24.06 12.29
CA ALA A 32 -1.45 24.89 12.54
C ALA A 32 -2.71 24.07 12.87
N LEU A 33 -2.72 22.78 12.54
CA LEU A 33 -3.81 21.85 12.86
C LEU A 33 -3.67 21.17 14.22
N GLU A 34 -2.52 21.35 14.89
CA GLU A 34 -2.21 20.78 16.22
C GLU A 34 -2.58 19.28 16.33
N PRO A 35 -2.08 18.40 15.43
CA PRO A 35 -2.49 17.00 15.43
C PRO A 35 -1.93 16.25 16.65
N ASP A 36 -2.73 15.39 17.26
CA ASP A 36 -2.30 14.48 18.34
C ASP A 36 -1.52 13.26 17.80
N LEU A 37 -1.83 12.86 16.55
CA LEU A 37 -1.23 11.70 15.87
C LEU A 37 -1.02 11.99 14.40
N VAL A 38 0.13 11.58 13.89
CA VAL A 38 0.45 11.59 12.45
C VAL A 38 0.60 10.16 11.95
N LEU A 39 -0.19 9.79 10.94
CA LEU A 39 -0.02 8.54 10.23
C LEU A 39 0.88 8.77 9.02
N ALA A 40 2.02 8.10 8.97
CA ALA A 40 2.99 8.22 7.89
C ALA A 40 3.17 6.88 7.16
N TRP A 41 3.45 6.91 5.87
CA TRP A 41 3.76 5.72 5.09
C TRP A 41 5.27 5.54 4.95
N GLY A 42 5.82 4.46 5.54
CA GLY A 42 7.25 4.17 5.54
C GLY A 42 7.84 3.92 4.15
N GLY A 43 7.03 3.43 3.19
CA GLY A 43 7.46 3.16 1.81
C GLY A 43 7.38 4.37 0.86
N GLY A 44 6.77 5.48 1.27
CA GLY A 44 6.53 6.62 0.37
C GLY A 44 6.82 7.99 0.93
N ASN A 45 6.67 8.21 2.23
CA ASN A 45 7.04 9.48 2.82
C ASN A 45 8.58 9.61 2.92
N LYS A 46 9.09 10.83 2.73
CA LYS A 46 10.53 11.08 2.82
C LYS A 46 11.04 10.80 4.25
N PRO A 47 12.12 10.02 4.42
CA PRO A 47 12.67 9.72 5.75
C PRO A 47 13.01 10.97 6.56
N GLN A 48 13.49 12.04 5.91
CA GLN A 48 13.79 13.32 6.55
C GLN A 48 12.54 14.01 7.09
N ASP A 49 11.39 13.89 6.40
CA ASP A 49 10.13 14.47 6.88
C ASP A 49 9.63 13.71 8.11
N ILE A 50 9.68 12.37 8.08
CA ILE A 50 9.36 11.52 9.24
C ILE A 50 10.25 11.85 10.44
N ALA A 51 11.57 11.99 10.22
CA ALA A 51 12.50 12.38 11.28
C ALA A 51 12.18 13.76 11.86
N ARG A 52 11.83 14.72 11.02
CA ARG A 52 11.44 16.07 11.43
C ARG A 52 10.14 16.08 12.23
N LEU A 53 9.12 15.32 11.81
CA LEU A 53 7.86 15.18 12.57
C LEU A 53 8.13 14.70 14.01
N LYS A 54 8.95 13.65 14.15
CA LYS A 54 9.36 13.13 15.47
C LYS A 54 10.15 14.16 16.28
N SER A 55 11.05 14.92 15.64
CA SER A 55 11.84 15.97 16.32
C SER A 55 11.01 17.14 16.81
N LEU A 56 9.84 17.37 16.21
CA LEU A 56 8.85 18.36 16.64
C LEU A 56 7.97 17.86 17.81
N GLY A 57 8.22 16.64 18.31
CA GLY A 57 7.51 16.07 19.43
C GLY A 57 6.15 15.46 19.09
N LEU A 58 5.85 15.30 17.80
CA LEU A 58 4.60 14.68 17.35
C LEU A 58 4.66 13.17 17.54
N GLU A 59 3.54 12.55 17.93
CA GLU A 59 3.36 11.11 17.88
C GLU A 59 3.21 10.68 16.43
N VAL A 60 4.12 9.81 15.94
CA VAL A 60 4.16 9.39 14.54
C VAL A 60 4.07 7.87 14.43
N TYR A 61 2.93 7.38 13.96
CA TYR A 61 2.77 5.98 13.55
C TYR A 61 3.25 5.81 12.12
N ILE A 62 4.10 4.80 11.87
CA ILE A 62 4.65 4.52 10.53
C ILE A 62 4.03 3.23 10.02
N SER A 63 3.12 3.33 9.05
CA SER A 63 2.57 2.19 8.32
C SER A 63 3.60 1.66 7.32
N GLN A 64 3.92 0.37 7.40
CA GLN A 64 4.83 -0.31 6.48
C GLN A 64 4.54 -1.82 6.40
N PRO A 65 3.32 -2.22 5.97
CA PRO A 65 2.96 -3.63 5.93
C PRO A 65 3.84 -4.39 4.95
N GLN A 66 4.37 -5.54 5.38
CA GLN A 66 5.18 -6.43 4.56
C GLN A 66 4.37 -7.59 4.01
N THR A 67 3.26 -7.93 4.65
CA THR A 67 2.33 -9.00 4.25
C THR A 67 0.90 -8.49 4.24
N LEU A 68 -0.01 -9.26 3.63
CA LEU A 68 -1.44 -8.93 3.69
C LEU A 68 -2.00 -9.06 5.11
N ASP A 69 -1.42 -9.90 5.96
CA ASP A 69 -1.85 -10.01 7.36
C ASP A 69 -1.41 -8.82 8.20
N ASP A 70 -0.26 -8.20 7.87
CA ASP A 70 0.23 -6.99 8.56
C ASP A 70 -0.76 -5.84 8.41
N ILE A 71 -1.51 -5.76 7.31
CA ILE A 71 -2.59 -4.77 7.14
C ILE A 71 -3.61 -4.89 8.28
N GLY A 72 -4.02 -6.14 8.60
CA GLY A 72 -4.92 -6.38 9.72
C GLY A 72 -4.31 -5.99 11.06
N THR A 73 -3.01 -6.22 11.25
CA THR A 73 -2.29 -5.85 12.47
C THR A 73 -2.21 -4.33 12.61
N GLU A 74 -1.80 -3.61 11.55
CA GLU A 74 -1.73 -2.15 11.53
C GLU A 74 -3.11 -1.50 11.75
N LEU A 75 -4.18 -2.07 11.22
CA LEU A 75 -5.55 -1.59 11.48
C LEU A 75 -5.91 -1.67 12.97
N LEU A 76 -5.50 -2.75 13.68
CA LEU A 76 -5.71 -2.86 15.13
C LEU A 76 -4.89 -1.82 15.91
N GLU A 77 -3.64 -1.58 15.50
CA GLU A 77 -2.76 -0.61 16.13
C GLU A 77 -3.30 0.82 15.96
N VAL A 78 -3.72 1.19 14.74
CA VAL A 78 -4.35 2.50 14.48
C VAL A 78 -5.67 2.64 15.23
N ALA A 79 -6.48 1.59 15.29
CA ALA A 79 -7.73 1.60 16.07
C ALA A 79 -7.47 1.81 17.56
N ALA A 80 -6.42 1.21 18.12
CA ALA A 80 -6.02 1.42 19.50
C ALA A 80 -5.55 2.87 19.75
N LEU A 81 -4.70 3.40 18.86
CA LEU A 81 -4.19 4.77 18.94
C LEU A 81 -5.31 5.84 18.83
N THR A 82 -6.38 5.52 18.12
CA THR A 82 -7.53 6.43 17.92
C THR A 82 -8.71 6.15 18.87
N GLY A 83 -8.56 5.22 19.83
CA GLY A 83 -9.63 4.85 20.77
C GLY A 83 -10.80 4.09 20.14
N GLN A 84 -10.60 3.46 18.96
CA GLN A 84 -11.64 2.76 18.18
C GLN A 84 -11.44 1.24 18.19
N THR A 85 -10.96 0.66 19.29
CA THR A 85 -10.53 -0.75 19.38
C THR A 85 -11.61 -1.74 18.94
N ASP A 86 -12.87 -1.55 19.34
CA ASP A 86 -13.96 -2.46 18.98
C ASP A 86 -14.29 -2.42 17.49
N ILE A 87 -14.23 -1.23 16.87
CA ILE A 87 -14.41 -1.05 15.44
C ILE A 87 -13.26 -1.73 14.70
N GLY A 88 -12.01 -1.51 15.14
CA GLY A 88 -10.82 -2.15 14.58
C GLY A 88 -10.92 -3.67 14.63
N GLN A 89 -11.33 -4.24 15.75
CA GLN A 89 -11.49 -5.69 15.90
C GLN A 89 -12.53 -6.26 14.93
N THR A 90 -13.64 -5.57 14.75
CA THR A 90 -14.70 -5.98 13.81
C THR A 90 -14.20 -5.95 12.36
N LEU A 91 -13.54 -4.85 11.97
CA LEU A 91 -12.98 -4.67 10.62
C LEU A 91 -11.92 -5.73 10.31
N VAL A 92 -10.99 -5.98 11.23
CA VAL A 92 -9.91 -6.95 11.01
C VAL A 92 -10.44 -8.38 10.95
N THR A 93 -11.44 -8.72 11.76
CA THR A 93 -12.09 -10.02 11.69
C THR A 93 -12.71 -10.24 10.31
N GLY A 94 -13.44 -9.25 9.77
CA GLY A 94 -14.00 -9.30 8.43
C GLY A 94 -12.92 -9.41 7.35
N TYR A 95 -11.91 -8.53 7.41
CA TYR A 95 -10.78 -8.52 6.47
C TYR A 95 -10.05 -9.88 6.40
N ARG A 96 -9.69 -10.46 7.55
CA ARG A 96 -9.01 -11.75 7.60
C ARG A 96 -9.88 -12.88 7.09
N HIS A 97 -11.19 -12.84 7.38
CA HIS A 97 -12.13 -13.82 6.88
C HIS A 97 -12.21 -13.79 5.34
N GLU A 98 -12.39 -12.60 4.75
CA GLU A 98 -12.46 -12.44 3.30
C GLU A 98 -11.14 -12.83 2.61
N LEU A 99 -10.00 -12.43 3.17
CA LEU A 99 -8.70 -12.81 2.66
C LEU A 99 -8.49 -14.32 2.65
N GLU A 100 -8.92 -15.00 3.71
CA GLU A 100 -8.83 -16.46 3.80
C GLU A 100 -9.75 -17.16 2.80
N GLN A 101 -10.96 -16.64 2.60
CA GLN A 101 -11.88 -17.17 1.58
C GLN A 101 -11.29 -17.06 0.17
N ILE A 102 -10.68 -15.92 -0.16
CA ILE A 102 -9.99 -15.73 -1.45
C ILE A 102 -8.87 -16.75 -1.61
N LYS A 103 -8.00 -16.89 -0.61
CA LYS A 103 -6.90 -17.86 -0.64
C LYS A 103 -7.41 -19.28 -0.85
N GLN A 104 -8.42 -19.70 -0.11
CA GLN A 104 -8.99 -21.06 -0.22
C GLN A 104 -9.57 -21.33 -1.60
N GLN A 105 -10.17 -20.32 -2.24
CA GLN A 105 -10.74 -20.45 -3.57
C GLN A 105 -9.69 -20.78 -4.63
N TYR A 106 -8.47 -20.23 -4.52
CA TYR A 106 -7.46 -20.29 -5.57
C TYR A 106 -6.24 -21.16 -5.23
N GLN A 107 -5.97 -21.47 -3.95
CA GLN A 107 -4.72 -22.12 -3.49
C GLN A 107 -4.42 -23.48 -4.13
N GLN A 108 -5.46 -24.17 -4.65
CA GLN A 108 -5.31 -25.48 -5.28
C GLN A 108 -5.28 -25.42 -6.81
N LEU A 109 -5.43 -24.24 -7.39
CA LEU A 109 -5.41 -24.03 -8.83
C LEU A 109 -3.97 -23.71 -9.28
N ALA A 110 -3.64 -24.08 -10.52
CA ALA A 110 -2.38 -23.64 -11.11
C ALA A 110 -2.41 -22.11 -11.30
N PRO A 111 -1.35 -21.38 -10.90
CA PRO A 111 -1.32 -19.93 -11.02
C PRO A 111 -1.47 -19.46 -12.46
N VAL A 112 -2.31 -18.45 -12.67
CA VAL A 112 -2.44 -17.78 -13.96
C VAL A 112 -1.25 -16.85 -14.17
N LYS A 113 -0.54 -17.02 -15.27
CA LYS A 113 0.58 -16.15 -15.65
C LYS A 113 0.06 -14.81 -16.15
N VAL A 114 0.44 -13.73 -15.46
CA VAL A 114 -0.06 -12.39 -15.76
C VAL A 114 1.09 -11.42 -16.07
N PHE A 115 0.85 -10.50 -16.99
CA PHE A 115 1.66 -9.30 -17.11
C PHE A 115 0.97 -8.16 -16.38
N TYR A 116 1.60 -7.71 -15.29
CA TYR A 116 1.11 -6.57 -14.50
C TYR A 116 1.63 -5.28 -15.12
N TYR A 117 0.73 -4.50 -15.71
CA TYR A 117 1.04 -3.23 -16.35
C TYR A 117 1.03 -2.10 -15.34
N MET A 118 2.16 -1.43 -15.16
CA MET A 118 2.28 -0.29 -14.23
C MET A 118 2.37 1.04 -14.94
N TRP A 119 3.20 1.10 -15.99
CA TRP A 119 3.51 2.36 -16.65
C TRP A 119 3.87 2.11 -18.12
N SER A 120 3.59 3.10 -18.99
CA SER A 120 3.74 2.95 -20.44
C SER A 120 5.09 3.42 -20.99
N GLN A 121 5.65 4.48 -20.42
CA GLN A 121 6.87 5.11 -20.95
C GLN A 121 7.75 5.61 -19.80
N PRO A 122 8.79 4.81 -19.43
CA PRO A 122 9.11 3.46 -19.95
C PRO A 122 8.05 2.39 -19.59
N LEU A 123 7.98 1.31 -20.35
CA LEU A 123 7.09 0.20 -20.01
C LEU A 123 7.62 -0.49 -18.76
N MET A 124 6.83 -0.48 -17.68
CA MET A 124 7.21 -1.02 -16.38
C MET A 124 6.23 -2.09 -15.90
N THR A 125 6.75 -3.02 -15.15
CA THR A 125 6.00 -4.12 -14.53
C THR A 125 6.50 -4.39 -13.11
N ILE A 126 6.09 -5.52 -12.52
CA ILE A 126 6.50 -5.95 -11.19
C ILE A 126 7.42 -7.16 -11.27
N GLY A 127 8.52 -7.11 -10.51
CA GLY A 127 9.47 -8.19 -10.29
C GLY A 127 9.30 -8.85 -8.92
N GLN A 128 10.29 -9.63 -8.50
CA GLN A 128 10.22 -10.55 -7.36
C GLN A 128 9.78 -9.90 -6.04
N GLY A 129 10.37 -8.76 -5.66
CA GLY A 129 10.12 -8.11 -4.37
C GLY A 129 8.91 -7.19 -4.35
N ALA A 130 8.26 -6.95 -5.50
CA ALA A 130 7.13 -6.03 -5.58
C ALA A 130 5.94 -6.50 -4.72
N TRP A 131 5.38 -5.56 -3.96
CA TRP A 131 4.29 -5.84 -3.02
C TRP A 131 3.05 -6.42 -3.69
N ALA A 132 2.74 -6.00 -4.93
CA ALA A 132 1.60 -6.47 -5.70
C ALA A 132 1.61 -8.00 -5.95
N ASN A 133 2.78 -8.65 -5.93
CA ASN A 133 2.86 -10.11 -6.03
C ASN A 133 2.12 -10.83 -4.90
N LYS A 134 2.01 -10.23 -3.71
CA LYS A 134 1.29 -10.81 -2.57
C LYS A 134 -0.21 -10.86 -2.85
N ILE A 135 -0.74 -9.81 -3.49
CA ILE A 135 -2.15 -9.75 -3.92
C ILE A 135 -2.38 -10.77 -5.04
N LEU A 136 -1.52 -10.79 -6.06
CA LEU A 136 -1.63 -11.73 -7.18
C LEU A 136 -1.64 -13.18 -6.69
N ALA A 137 -0.70 -13.53 -5.80
CA ALA A 137 -0.62 -14.88 -5.25
C ALA A 137 -1.89 -15.27 -4.48
N SER A 138 -2.51 -14.35 -3.74
CA SER A 138 -3.76 -14.60 -3.03
C SER A 138 -4.93 -14.88 -3.99
N CYS A 139 -4.88 -14.32 -5.20
CA CYS A 139 -5.89 -14.52 -6.25
C CYS A 139 -5.51 -15.62 -7.26
N GLY A 140 -4.49 -16.45 -6.97
CA GLY A 140 -4.05 -17.51 -7.87
C GLY A 140 -3.38 -17.01 -9.14
N ALA A 141 -2.72 -15.86 -9.10
CA ALA A 141 -1.99 -15.28 -10.22
C ALA A 141 -0.49 -15.12 -9.90
N GLU A 142 0.34 -15.11 -10.93
CA GLU A 142 1.79 -14.92 -10.80
C GLU A 142 2.29 -14.03 -11.94
N SER A 143 3.10 -13.03 -11.58
CA SER A 143 3.75 -12.17 -12.57
C SER A 143 4.68 -12.99 -13.47
N VAL A 144 4.60 -12.78 -14.79
CA VAL A 144 5.56 -13.38 -15.73
C VAL A 144 6.98 -12.86 -15.57
N PHE A 145 7.20 -11.83 -14.75
CA PHE A 145 8.51 -11.29 -14.37
C PHE A 145 8.87 -11.54 -12.91
N ILE A 146 8.27 -12.53 -12.26
CA ILE A 146 8.56 -12.89 -10.87
C ILE A 146 10.04 -13.29 -10.63
N ASP A 147 10.77 -13.65 -11.67
CA ASP A 147 12.19 -13.96 -11.66
C ASP A 147 13.11 -12.73 -11.74
N SER A 148 12.57 -11.54 -11.97
CA SER A 148 13.35 -10.30 -11.98
C SER A 148 13.80 -9.93 -10.56
N PRO A 149 15.10 -9.71 -10.31
CA PRO A 149 15.59 -9.25 -9.01
C PRO A 149 15.27 -7.77 -8.72
N ILE A 150 14.81 -7.03 -9.74
CA ILE A 150 14.38 -5.63 -9.61
C ILE A 150 12.88 -5.64 -9.35
N ASP A 151 12.43 -4.92 -8.30
CA ASP A 151 11.03 -4.92 -7.89
C ASP A 151 10.10 -4.28 -8.93
N TYR A 152 10.59 -3.26 -9.64
CA TYR A 152 9.84 -2.53 -10.66
C TYR A 152 10.70 -2.38 -11.92
N PRO A 153 10.89 -3.46 -12.70
CA PRO A 153 11.76 -3.43 -13.87
C PRO A 153 11.11 -2.71 -15.04
N GLU A 154 11.95 -1.99 -15.78
CA GLU A 154 11.64 -1.57 -17.15
C GLU A 154 11.78 -2.78 -18.09
N VAL A 155 10.81 -2.98 -18.97
CA VAL A 155 10.76 -4.13 -19.88
C VAL A 155 10.38 -3.69 -21.30
N SER A 156 10.69 -4.52 -22.28
CA SER A 156 10.25 -4.30 -23.66
C SER A 156 9.02 -5.14 -23.99
N VAL A 157 8.22 -4.67 -24.93
CA VAL A 157 7.09 -5.45 -25.48
C VAL A 157 7.55 -6.84 -25.96
N LYS A 158 8.75 -6.93 -26.56
CA LYS A 158 9.33 -8.20 -26.98
C LYS A 158 9.52 -9.17 -25.80
N GLN A 159 10.01 -8.70 -24.66
CA GLN A 159 10.18 -9.53 -23.46
C GLN A 159 8.83 -10.00 -22.93
N VAL A 160 7.81 -9.14 -22.93
CA VAL A 160 6.45 -9.51 -22.51
C VAL A 160 5.90 -10.63 -23.40
N LEU A 161 5.99 -10.47 -24.72
CA LEU A 161 5.51 -11.47 -25.70
C LEU A 161 6.23 -12.82 -25.56
N LEU A 162 7.55 -12.80 -25.31
CA LEU A 162 8.33 -14.03 -25.09
C LEU A 162 7.93 -14.79 -23.82
N ARG A 163 7.42 -14.10 -22.81
CA ARG A 163 6.95 -14.71 -21.54
C ARG A 163 5.51 -15.21 -21.60
N GLN A 164 4.79 -14.93 -22.69
CA GLN A 164 3.45 -15.45 -22.98
C GLN A 164 2.48 -15.34 -21.80
N PRO A 165 2.20 -14.13 -21.29
CA PRO A 165 1.20 -13.98 -20.24
C PRO A 165 -0.17 -14.42 -20.76
N ALA A 166 -0.93 -15.11 -19.90
CA ALA A 166 -2.31 -15.49 -20.21
C ALA A 166 -3.27 -14.29 -20.04
N LEU A 167 -2.88 -13.30 -19.22
CA LEU A 167 -3.70 -12.14 -18.90
C LEU A 167 -2.83 -10.90 -18.76
N LEU A 168 -3.38 -9.74 -19.16
CA LEU A 168 -2.82 -8.42 -18.89
C LEU A 168 -3.68 -7.75 -17.79
N ILE A 169 -3.05 -7.22 -16.77
CA ILE A 169 -3.70 -6.54 -15.62
C ILE A 169 -3.13 -5.13 -15.51
#